data_e2fbab5390a16cbb6b17bc6fc6825e1a
#
_entry.id   e2fbab5390a16cbb6b17bc6fc6825e1a
#
_cell.length_a   1.000
_cell.length_b   1.000
_cell.length_c   1.000
_cell.angle_alpha   90.00
_cell.angle_beta   90.00
_cell.angle_gamma   90.00
#
_symmetry.space_group_name_H-M   'P 1'
#
loop_
_entity.id
_entity.type
_entity.pdbx_description
1 polymer ?
#
loop_
_entity_poly.entity_id
_entity_poly.type
_entity_poly.pdbx_seq_one_letter_code
_entity_poly.pdbx_strand_id
1 'polypeptide(L)'
;MGDAAKLHSVNKRIPNREIPFLVLTLVLSIFSTISTGEASEAPSPLQSLTHRLSQDGFDSEFLSNLLTDGRVELNFSLMTLSLESRETGDLYAQFLTQETILLSKKFLRQNLKTLRTAESRFDVEREVIVAILLVESRFGENIGKYRLIPTLASIALMDSPDHLQKNYLILLEKDPDLSYEWIESLAKRKANWAYHELKCFLNIIRHEKIDPLEVYGSYAGALGMAQFIPSSYLSYALNQESFENWLLNKEAAIFSIGNYLKSHGWRKGLPIEKKKRILWHYNRSEPYGETILQLAKRIKNH
;
A
#
# COMPACT_ATOMS: atom_id res chain seq x y z
N MET A 1 -18.87 10.99 -69.81
CA MET A 1 -17.54 11.09 -70.42
C MET A 1 -16.64 10.48 -69.37
N GLY A 2 -16.32 9.25 -69.42
CA GLY A 2 -15.36 8.44 -70.17
C GLY A 2 -14.05 8.53 -69.41
N ASP A 3 -13.32 7.55 -69.09
CA ASP A 3 -13.17 6.19 -69.62
C ASP A 3 -12.52 5.25 -68.61
N ALA A 4 -12.88 4.00 -68.67
CA ALA A 4 -12.28 2.89 -67.97
C ALA A 4 -11.12 2.32 -68.82
N ALA A 5 -10.02 1.96 -68.15
CA ALA A 5 -8.97 1.20 -68.76
C ALA A 5 -8.57 -0.04 -67.95
N LYS A 6 -8.87 -1.14 -68.52
CA LYS A 6 -8.66 -2.56 -68.29
C LYS A 6 -7.27 -2.96 -67.83
N LEU A 7 -7.29 -3.88 -66.86
CA LEU A 7 -6.22 -4.81 -66.50
C LEU A 7 -5.98 -5.87 -67.62
N HIS A 8 -4.71 -6.17 -67.85
CA HIS A 8 -4.28 -7.42 -68.47
C HIS A 8 -3.41 -8.24 -67.52
N SER A 9 -3.92 -9.41 -67.21
CA SER A 9 -3.23 -10.48 -66.55
C SER A 9 -2.22 -11.15 -67.48
N VAL A 10 -1.00 -11.35 -67.00
CA VAL A 10 -0.02 -12.26 -67.68
C VAL A 10 0.36 -13.37 -66.72
N ASN A 11 -0.15 -14.52 -67.03
CA ASN A 11 0.15 -15.82 -66.42
C ASN A 11 1.42 -16.40 -67.09
N LYS A 12 2.51 -16.54 -66.35
CA LYS A 12 3.69 -17.29 -66.81
C LYS A 12 3.88 -18.51 -65.95
N ARG A 13 3.59 -19.66 -66.56
CA ARG A 13 3.95 -21.00 -66.12
C ARG A 13 5.48 -21.18 -66.18
N ILE A 14 6.09 -21.71 -65.15
CA ILE A 14 7.47 -22.21 -65.13
C ILE A 14 7.41 -23.73 -65.14
N PRO A 15 8.22 -24.40 -65.96
CA PRO A 15 8.15 -25.84 -66.16
C PRO A 15 8.91 -26.64 -65.10
N ASN A 16 8.37 -27.82 -64.77
CA ASN A 16 9.00 -28.85 -63.99
C ASN A 16 10.35 -29.27 -64.57
N ARG A 17 11.38 -29.26 -63.73
CA ARG A 17 12.61 -30.04 -63.97
C ARG A 17 12.73 -31.07 -62.87
N GLU A 18 12.58 -32.34 -63.28
CA GLU A 18 12.90 -33.52 -62.50
C GLU A 18 14.44 -33.60 -62.35
N ILE A 19 14.93 -33.82 -61.14
CA ILE A 19 16.33 -34.15 -60.84
C ILE A 19 16.37 -35.56 -60.29
N PRO A 20 17.19 -36.46 -60.82
CA PRO A 20 17.15 -37.88 -60.50
C PRO A 20 17.77 -38.22 -59.15
N PHE A 21 17.19 -39.24 -58.54
CA PHE A 21 17.66 -39.99 -57.39
C PHE A 21 19.02 -40.63 -57.69
N LEU A 22 20.01 -40.41 -56.86
CA LEU A 22 20.97 -41.35 -56.30
C LEU A 22 22.26 -40.63 -55.83
N VAL A 23 22.47 -40.44 -54.55
CA VAL A 23 23.77 -40.72 -53.91
C VAL A 23 23.51 -41.14 -52.47
N LEU A 24 23.98 -42.29 -52.20
CA LEU A 24 23.93 -43.13 -51.02
C LEU A 24 24.84 -42.59 -49.90
N THR A 25 24.27 -42.48 -48.71
CA THR A 25 24.86 -42.75 -47.38
C THR A 25 26.31 -42.41 -47.11
N LEU A 26 26.48 -41.46 -46.16
CA LEU A 26 27.35 -41.63 -45.00
C LEU A 26 26.78 -40.88 -43.79
N VAL A 27 26.07 -41.65 -42.94
CA VAL A 27 25.61 -41.13 -41.66
C VAL A 27 26.77 -41.18 -40.68
N LEU A 28 27.42 -40.06 -40.47
CA LEU A 28 28.18 -39.83 -39.26
C LEU A 28 27.20 -39.31 -38.19
N SER A 29 26.84 -40.21 -37.30
CA SER A 29 26.09 -39.90 -36.06
C SER A 29 27.02 -39.07 -35.15
N ILE A 30 26.97 -37.75 -35.32
CA ILE A 30 27.39 -36.85 -34.28
C ILE A 30 26.25 -36.75 -33.30
N PHE A 31 26.28 -37.53 -32.23
CA PHE A 31 25.49 -37.28 -31.04
C PHE A 31 25.97 -35.97 -30.45
N SER A 32 25.41 -34.89 -30.97
CA SER A 32 25.42 -33.61 -30.21
C SER A 32 24.47 -33.86 -29.03
N THR A 33 25.08 -34.08 -27.87
CA THR A 33 24.37 -33.88 -26.60
C THR A 33 23.98 -32.42 -26.57
N ILE A 34 22.76 -32.10 -27.02
CA ILE A 34 22.08 -30.88 -26.70
C ILE A 34 21.85 -31.00 -25.19
N SER A 35 22.77 -30.43 -24.40
CA SER A 35 22.50 -30.06 -23.03
C SER A 35 21.32 -29.10 -23.13
N THR A 36 20.12 -29.63 -22.84
CA THR A 36 18.99 -28.75 -22.49
C THR A 36 19.38 -28.09 -21.20
N GLY A 37 20.10 -26.96 -21.32
CA GLY A 37 20.21 -26.04 -20.22
C GLY A 37 18.76 -25.70 -19.86
N GLU A 38 18.28 -26.18 -18.73
CA GLU A 38 17.08 -25.66 -18.13
C GLU A 38 17.25 -24.14 -18.10
N ALA A 39 16.50 -23.46 -18.93
CA ALA A 39 16.40 -22.02 -18.83
C ALA A 39 15.88 -21.79 -17.41
N SER A 40 16.73 -21.31 -16.51
CA SER A 40 16.36 -20.95 -15.16
C SER A 40 15.23 -19.92 -15.31
N GLU A 41 14.00 -20.34 -15.05
CA GLU A 41 12.88 -19.41 -15.00
C GLU A 41 13.25 -18.27 -14.07
N ALA A 42 13.05 -17.04 -14.52
CA ALA A 42 13.28 -15.88 -13.69
C ALA A 42 12.51 -16.03 -12.37
N PRO A 43 13.11 -15.75 -11.23
CA PRO A 43 12.45 -15.94 -9.94
C PRO A 43 11.14 -15.16 -9.90
N SER A 44 10.10 -15.77 -9.33
CA SER A 44 8.80 -15.08 -9.18
C SER A 44 8.98 -13.78 -8.36
N PRO A 45 8.10 -12.78 -8.51
CA PRO A 45 8.20 -11.54 -7.75
C PRO A 45 8.28 -11.77 -6.23
N LEU A 46 7.52 -12.75 -5.70
CA LEU A 46 7.57 -13.11 -4.27
C LEU A 46 8.89 -13.79 -3.88
N GLN A 47 9.48 -14.61 -4.76
CA GLN A 47 10.83 -15.18 -4.52
C GLN A 47 11.90 -14.09 -4.48
N SER A 48 11.80 -13.09 -5.37
CA SER A 48 12.68 -11.92 -5.37
C SER A 48 12.54 -11.11 -4.08
N LEU A 49 11.31 -10.93 -3.58
CA LEU A 49 11.02 -10.28 -2.30
C LEU A 49 11.59 -11.08 -1.12
N THR A 50 11.40 -12.41 -1.11
CA THR A 50 11.97 -13.32 -0.10
C THR A 50 13.50 -13.17 -0.05
N HIS A 51 14.16 -13.23 -1.20
CA HIS A 51 15.61 -13.08 -1.27
C HIS A 51 16.08 -11.71 -0.72
N ARG A 52 15.43 -10.62 -1.11
CA ARG A 52 15.75 -9.28 -0.63
C ARG A 52 15.58 -9.14 0.88
N LEU A 53 14.50 -9.68 1.46
CA LEU A 53 14.27 -9.68 2.90
C LEU A 53 15.29 -10.54 3.66
N SER A 54 15.71 -11.69 3.08
CA SER A 54 16.75 -12.54 3.66
C SER A 54 18.12 -11.83 3.69
N GLN A 55 18.44 -11.06 2.66
CA GLN A 55 19.65 -10.21 2.65
C GLN A 55 19.61 -9.12 3.74
N ASP A 56 18.42 -8.64 4.10
CA ASP A 56 18.20 -7.68 5.20
C ASP A 56 18.18 -8.36 6.59
N GLY A 57 18.47 -9.67 6.69
CA GLY A 57 18.65 -10.40 7.94
C GLY A 57 17.40 -11.06 8.52
N PHE A 58 16.32 -11.18 7.74
CA PHE A 58 15.17 -11.98 8.13
C PHE A 58 15.43 -13.47 7.84
N ASP A 59 14.86 -14.33 8.68
CA ASP A 59 15.01 -15.77 8.54
C ASP A 59 14.40 -16.29 7.23
N SER A 60 15.22 -16.99 6.44
CA SER A 60 14.83 -17.41 5.07
C SER A 60 13.77 -18.49 5.06
N GLU A 61 13.76 -19.39 6.04
CA GLU A 61 12.77 -20.47 6.14
C GLU A 61 11.41 -19.87 6.54
N PHE A 62 11.40 -19.00 7.56
CA PHE A 62 10.21 -18.26 7.96
C PHE A 62 9.61 -17.48 6.79
N LEU A 63 10.44 -16.71 6.06
CA LEU A 63 9.99 -15.92 4.91
C LEU A 63 9.45 -16.80 3.78
N SER A 64 10.12 -17.92 3.50
CA SER A 64 9.67 -18.85 2.47
C SER A 64 8.29 -19.40 2.81
N ASN A 65 8.11 -19.92 4.04
CA ASN A 65 6.83 -20.42 4.51
C ASN A 65 5.74 -19.37 4.49
N LEU A 66 6.06 -18.14 4.91
CA LEU A 66 5.12 -17.03 4.96
C LEU A 66 4.68 -16.57 3.57
N LEU A 67 5.63 -16.34 2.64
CA LEU A 67 5.33 -15.73 1.34
C LEU A 67 4.88 -16.75 0.28
N THR A 68 5.01 -18.05 0.53
CA THR A 68 4.43 -19.11 -0.31
C THR A 68 3.08 -19.63 0.19
N ASP A 69 2.60 -19.15 1.36
CA ASP A 69 1.25 -19.48 1.84
C ASP A 69 0.20 -19.00 0.83
N GLY A 70 -0.78 -19.86 0.52
CA GLY A 70 -1.84 -19.56 -0.46
C GLY A 70 -2.71 -18.33 -0.16
N ARG A 71 -2.61 -17.76 1.04
CA ARG A 71 -3.24 -16.49 1.42
C ARG A 71 -2.46 -15.27 0.95
N VAL A 72 -1.21 -15.43 0.49
CA VAL A 72 -0.35 -14.35 0.00
C VAL A 72 -0.47 -14.24 -1.51
N GLU A 73 -1.50 -13.53 -1.94
CA GLU A 73 -1.70 -13.20 -3.35
C GLU A 73 -1.40 -11.72 -3.59
N LEU A 74 -0.63 -11.44 -4.65
CA LEU A 74 -0.36 -10.06 -5.04
C LEU A 74 -1.63 -9.43 -5.60
N ASN A 75 -2.04 -8.34 -4.99
CA ASN A 75 -3.23 -7.59 -5.38
C ASN A 75 -2.87 -6.41 -6.28
N PHE A 76 -3.04 -6.64 -7.58
CA PHE A 76 -2.71 -5.65 -8.60
C PHE A 76 -3.54 -4.37 -8.48
N SER A 77 -4.83 -4.49 -8.10
CA SER A 77 -5.70 -3.32 -7.91
C SER A 77 -5.20 -2.40 -6.78
N LEU A 78 -4.55 -2.95 -5.74
CA LEU A 78 -3.95 -2.13 -4.68
C LEU A 78 -2.73 -1.35 -5.17
N MET A 79 -1.94 -1.94 -6.09
CA MET A 79 -0.81 -1.24 -6.72
C MET A 79 -1.33 -0.02 -7.49
N THR A 80 -2.32 -0.21 -8.38
CA THR A 80 -2.94 0.85 -9.16
C THR A 80 -3.56 1.92 -8.26
N LEU A 81 -4.38 1.52 -7.28
CA LEU A 81 -5.03 2.43 -6.35
C LEU A 81 -4.01 3.29 -5.58
N SER A 82 -2.89 2.68 -5.18
CA SER A 82 -1.81 3.41 -4.53
C SER A 82 -1.19 4.50 -5.40
N LEU A 83 -1.14 4.31 -6.72
CA LEU A 83 -0.62 5.29 -7.65
C LEU A 83 -1.61 6.41 -7.97
N GLU A 84 -2.92 6.11 -7.94
CA GLU A 84 -4.00 7.06 -8.25
C GLU A 84 -4.37 7.97 -7.08
N SER A 85 -4.19 7.54 -5.83
CA SER A 85 -4.84 8.17 -4.68
C SER A 85 -4.47 9.65 -4.53
N ARG A 86 -5.42 10.53 -4.84
CA ARG A 86 -5.44 11.93 -4.45
C ARG A 86 -6.63 12.14 -3.52
N GLU A 87 -6.36 12.55 -2.30
CA GLU A 87 -7.42 12.89 -1.36
C GLU A 87 -7.98 14.27 -1.70
N THR A 88 -9.30 14.34 -1.84
CA THR A 88 -10.04 15.58 -2.10
C THR A 88 -10.87 15.98 -0.89
N GLY A 89 -11.24 17.26 -0.79
CA GLY A 89 -12.08 17.76 0.30
C GLY A 89 -13.42 17.03 0.43
N ASP A 90 -13.98 16.57 -0.69
CA ASP A 90 -15.27 15.87 -0.72
C ASP A 90 -15.25 14.55 0.08
N LEU A 91 -14.12 13.86 0.10
CA LEU A 91 -13.95 12.63 0.90
C LEU A 91 -14.14 12.89 2.40
N TYR A 92 -13.83 14.11 2.85
CA TYR A 92 -13.86 14.48 4.28
C TYR A 92 -15.17 15.15 4.71
N ALA A 93 -16.02 15.61 3.77
CA ALA A 93 -17.28 16.27 4.09
C ALA A 93 -18.20 15.43 4.98
N GLN A 94 -18.19 14.12 4.81
CA GLN A 94 -18.96 13.16 5.62
C GLN A 94 -18.64 13.20 7.11
N PHE A 95 -17.44 13.65 7.51
CA PHE A 95 -17.03 13.73 8.92
C PHE A 95 -17.49 15.02 9.62
N LEU A 96 -18.01 15.98 8.87
CA LEU A 96 -18.44 17.28 9.40
C LEU A 96 -19.97 17.38 9.59
N THR A 97 -20.67 16.26 9.56
CA THR A 97 -22.13 16.20 9.77
C THR A 97 -22.50 16.31 11.25
N GLN A 98 -23.77 16.66 11.52
CA GLN A 98 -24.29 16.69 12.88
C GLN A 98 -24.22 15.32 13.57
N GLU A 99 -24.48 14.25 12.82
CA GLU A 99 -24.40 12.88 13.31
C GLU A 99 -22.98 12.53 13.82
N THR A 100 -21.96 12.79 13.02
CA THR A 100 -20.56 12.48 13.38
C THR A 100 -20.07 13.34 14.54
N ILE A 101 -20.55 14.59 14.67
CA ILE A 101 -20.28 15.44 15.81
C ILE A 101 -20.90 14.87 17.09
N LEU A 102 -22.15 14.41 17.04
CA LEU A 102 -22.81 13.78 18.18
C LEU A 102 -22.14 12.47 18.59
N LEU A 103 -21.73 11.65 17.61
CA LEU A 103 -20.96 10.43 17.84
C LEU A 103 -19.63 10.74 18.54
N SER A 104 -18.91 11.75 18.06
CA SER A 104 -17.64 12.19 18.64
C SER A 104 -17.79 12.67 20.08
N LYS A 105 -18.86 13.40 20.40
CA LYS A 105 -19.17 13.84 21.77
C LYS A 105 -19.53 12.67 22.68
N LYS A 106 -20.25 11.69 22.16
CA LYS A 106 -20.56 10.46 22.89
C LYS A 106 -19.25 9.73 23.24
N PHE A 107 -18.35 9.56 22.27
CA PHE A 107 -17.03 8.93 22.47
C PHE A 107 -16.19 9.72 23.51
N LEU A 108 -16.15 11.04 23.39
CA LEU A 108 -15.42 11.92 24.33
C LEU A 108 -15.93 11.75 25.76
N ARG A 109 -17.27 11.75 25.97
CA ARG A 109 -17.86 11.56 27.32
C ARG A 109 -17.54 10.19 27.89
N GLN A 110 -17.64 9.13 27.07
CA GLN A 110 -17.40 7.76 27.50
C GLN A 110 -15.92 7.51 27.87
N ASN A 111 -14.99 8.23 27.26
CA ASN A 111 -13.55 8.06 27.46
C ASN A 111 -12.90 9.29 28.15
N LEU A 112 -13.71 10.11 28.86
CA LEU A 112 -13.27 11.41 29.37
C LEU A 112 -12.08 11.35 30.30
N LYS A 113 -11.99 10.31 31.17
CA LYS A 113 -10.85 10.14 32.10
C LYS A 113 -9.55 9.91 31.32
N THR A 114 -9.54 8.95 30.42
CA THR A 114 -8.38 8.60 29.58
C THR A 114 -7.96 9.80 28.71
N LEU A 115 -8.92 10.48 28.06
CA LEU A 115 -8.68 11.66 27.23
C LEU A 115 -8.09 12.83 28.02
N ARG A 116 -8.54 13.09 29.26
CA ARG A 116 -7.96 14.12 30.14
C ARG A 116 -6.53 13.78 30.53
N THR A 117 -6.27 12.51 30.84
CA THR A 117 -4.91 12.05 31.15
C THR A 117 -3.97 12.22 29.94
N ALA A 118 -4.41 11.80 28.74
CA ALA A 118 -3.63 11.99 27.51
C ALA A 118 -3.41 13.49 27.21
N GLU A 119 -4.46 14.30 27.33
CA GLU A 119 -4.39 15.75 27.15
C GLU A 119 -3.36 16.42 28.08
N SER A 120 -3.34 16.01 29.35
CA SER A 120 -2.38 16.52 30.33
C SER A 120 -0.96 16.04 30.05
N ARG A 121 -0.79 14.77 29.67
CA ARG A 121 0.51 14.14 29.44
C ARG A 121 1.20 14.64 28.18
N PHE A 122 0.45 14.84 27.11
CA PHE A 122 1.00 15.14 25.78
C PHE A 122 0.84 16.62 25.37
N ASP A 123 0.09 17.40 26.11
CA ASP A 123 -0.24 18.80 25.77
C ASP A 123 -0.96 18.91 24.40
N VAL A 124 -1.85 17.95 24.14
CA VAL A 124 -2.68 17.85 22.93
C VAL A 124 -4.14 17.98 23.34
N GLU A 125 -4.91 18.81 22.64
CA GLU A 125 -6.34 18.94 22.90
C GLU A 125 -7.06 17.60 22.69
N ARG A 126 -7.81 17.15 23.69
CA ARG A 126 -8.56 15.88 23.61
C ARG A 126 -9.52 15.82 22.42
N GLU A 127 -10.08 16.95 22.03
CA GLU A 127 -10.97 17.08 20.88
C GLU A 127 -10.24 16.75 19.56
N VAL A 128 -8.94 17.06 19.46
CA VAL A 128 -8.10 16.68 18.30
C VAL A 128 -7.88 15.18 18.25
N ILE A 129 -7.60 14.55 19.40
CA ILE A 129 -7.44 13.07 19.48
C ILE A 129 -8.75 12.39 19.05
N VAL A 130 -9.89 12.88 19.53
CA VAL A 130 -11.21 12.36 19.17
C VAL A 130 -11.50 12.54 17.67
N ALA A 131 -11.13 13.71 17.11
CA ALA A 131 -11.30 13.99 15.69
C ALA A 131 -10.49 13.02 14.81
N ILE A 132 -9.22 12.76 15.17
CA ILE A 132 -8.38 11.79 14.49
C ILE A 132 -9.01 10.39 14.56
N LEU A 133 -9.39 9.90 15.74
CA LEU A 133 -10.02 8.58 15.89
C LEU A 133 -11.32 8.42 15.09
N LEU A 134 -12.09 9.48 14.95
CA LEU A 134 -13.28 9.43 14.08
C LEU A 134 -12.90 9.25 12.62
N VAL A 135 -11.98 10.09 12.13
CA VAL A 135 -11.62 10.13 10.71
C VAL A 135 -10.89 8.85 10.30
N GLU A 136 -9.98 8.36 11.16
CA GLU A 136 -9.15 7.19 10.84
C GLU A 136 -9.94 5.89 10.83
N SER A 137 -10.76 5.64 11.84
CA SER A 137 -11.38 4.32 12.01
C SER A 137 -12.83 4.35 12.46
N ARG A 138 -13.46 5.53 12.52
CA ARG A 138 -14.79 5.68 13.13
C ARG A 138 -14.83 5.04 14.53
N PHE A 139 -13.82 5.34 15.34
CA PHE A 139 -13.62 4.79 16.69
C PHE A 139 -13.44 3.26 16.76
N GLY A 140 -12.83 2.69 15.72
CA GLY A 140 -12.55 1.25 15.61
C GLY A 140 -13.60 0.43 14.86
N GLU A 141 -14.66 1.06 14.33
CA GLU A 141 -15.64 0.38 13.48
C GLU A 141 -15.06 -0.02 12.11
N ASN A 142 -14.06 0.73 11.64
CA ASN A 142 -13.42 0.49 10.35
C ASN A 142 -11.89 0.55 10.48
N ILE A 143 -11.27 -0.59 10.75
CA ILE A 143 -9.81 -0.72 10.90
C ILE A 143 -9.13 -1.27 9.64
N GLY A 144 -9.88 -1.42 8.55
CA GLY A 144 -9.40 -2.01 7.30
C GLY A 144 -9.80 -3.48 7.14
N LYS A 145 -9.75 -3.97 5.90
CA LYS A 145 -10.19 -5.32 5.49
C LYS A 145 -9.15 -6.08 4.66
N TYR A 146 -7.98 -5.51 4.46
CA TYR A 146 -6.94 -6.10 3.62
C TYR A 146 -5.90 -6.77 4.52
N ARG A 147 -5.52 -8.02 4.19
CA ARG A 147 -4.40 -8.68 4.85
C ARG A 147 -3.14 -7.86 4.67
N LEU A 148 -2.44 -7.56 5.77
CA LEU A 148 -1.35 -6.59 5.75
C LEU A 148 -0.16 -7.04 4.91
N ILE A 149 0.28 -8.30 5.06
CA ILE A 149 1.43 -8.83 4.31
C ILE A 149 1.18 -8.81 2.80
N PRO A 150 0.09 -9.39 2.24
CA PRO A 150 -0.18 -9.28 0.81
C PRO A 150 -0.29 -7.85 0.32
N THR A 151 -0.86 -6.94 1.13
CA THR A 151 -0.97 -5.51 0.80
C THR A 151 0.39 -4.87 0.64
N LEU A 152 1.24 -4.97 1.67
CA LEU A 152 2.57 -4.35 1.65
C LEU A 152 3.49 -5.02 0.63
N ALA A 153 3.41 -6.36 0.46
CA ALA A 153 4.15 -7.07 -0.58
C ALA A 153 3.75 -6.62 -1.99
N SER A 154 2.45 -6.46 -2.25
CA SER A 154 1.96 -5.94 -3.53
C SER A 154 2.53 -4.57 -3.84
N ILE A 155 2.42 -3.63 -2.89
CA ILE A 155 2.93 -2.27 -3.08
C ILE A 155 4.47 -2.28 -3.21
N ALA A 156 5.19 -3.11 -2.44
CA ALA A 156 6.64 -3.23 -2.50
C ALA A 156 7.18 -3.79 -3.82
N LEU A 157 6.33 -4.47 -4.59
CA LEU A 157 6.67 -5.07 -5.89
C LEU A 157 6.09 -4.30 -7.09
N MET A 158 5.46 -3.14 -6.86
CA MET A 158 4.77 -2.40 -7.93
C MET A 158 5.72 -1.78 -8.96
N ASP A 159 6.99 -1.60 -8.62
CA ASP A 159 8.02 -1.03 -9.49
C ASP A 159 8.79 -2.07 -10.32
N SER A 160 8.42 -3.37 -10.22
CA SER A 160 8.94 -4.37 -11.14
C SER A 160 8.50 -4.07 -12.58
N PRO A 161 9.33 -4.36 -13.61
CA PRO A 161 9.04 -3.95 -14.99
C PRO A 161 7.62 -4.32 -15.46
N ASP A 162 7.19 -5.56 -15.21
CA ASP A 162 5.88 -6.05 -15.64
C ASP A 162 4.72 -5.36 -14.90
N HIS A 163 4.86 -5.17 -13.58
CA HIS A 163 3.83 -4.48 -12.80
C HIS A 163 3.77 -2.99 -13.14
N LEU A 164 4.91 -2.34 -13.32
CA LEU A 164 4.98 -0.94 -13.69
C LEU A 164 4.34 -0.68 -15.05
N GLN A 165 4.70 -1.48 -16.07
CA GLN A 165 4.13 -1.37 -17.41
C GLN A 165 2.61 -1.54 -17.40
N LYS A 166 2.11 -2.56 -16.69
CA LYS A 166 0.68 -2.83 -16.59
C LYS A 166 -0.07 -1.71 -15.82
N ASN A 167 0.49 -1.22 -14.72
CA ASN A 167 -0.08 -0.08 -13.98
C ASN A 167 -0.14 1.18 -14.86
N TYR A 168 0.95 1.47 -15.58
CA TYR A 168 1.01 2.61 -16.47
C TYR A 168 -0.09 2.57 -17.54
N LEU A 169 -0.28 1.43 -18.21
CA LEU A 169 -1.32 1.28 -19.23
C LEU A 169 -2.73 1.53 -18.68
N ILE A 170 -3.04 1.01 -17.50
CA ILE A 170 -4.34 1.25 -16.84
C ILE A 170 -4.53 2.73 -16.48
N LEU A 171 -3.47 3.38 -16.00
CA LEU A 171 -3.54 4.78 -15.60
C LEU A 171 -3.61 5.72 -16.83
N LEU A 172 -2.96 5.35 -17.91
CA LEU A 172 -2.98 6.08 -19.17
C LEU A 172 -4.39 6.12 -19.80
N GLU A 173 -5.21 5.07 -19.62
CA GLU A 173 -6.62 5.07 -20.05
C GLU A 173 -7.45 6.16 -19.33
N LYS A 174 -7.07 6.53 -18.11
CA LYS A 174 -7.75 7.54 -17.29
C LYS A 174 -7.17 8.95 -17.48
N ASP A 175 -5.89 9.03 -17.74
CA ASP A 175 -5.15 10.28 -17.96
C ASP A 175 -4.20 10.09 -19.15
N PRO A 176 -4.62 10.45 -20.37
CA PRO A 176 -3.82 10.28 -21.59
C PRO A 176 -2.51 11.10 -21.61
N ASP A 177 -2.41 12.14 -20.78
CA ASP A 177 -1.22 12.99 -20.68
C ASP A 177 -0.23 12.51 -19.62
N LEU A 178 -0.45 11.31 -19.04
CA LEU A 178 0.33 10.77 -17.95
C LEU A 178 1.75 10.40 -18.43
N SER A 179 2.78 10.97 -17.80
CA SER A 179 4.18 10.62 -18.11
C SER A 179 4.57 9.28 -17.49
N TYR A 180 5.22 8.43 -18.31
CA TYR A 180 5.76 7.15 -17.84
C TYR A 180 6.84 7.35 -16.76
N GLU A 181 7.76 8.29 -16.97
CA GLU A 181 8.84 8.59 -16.03
C GLU A 181 8.31 9.10 -14.68
N TRP A 182 7.20 9.84 -14.71
CA TRP A 182 6.55 10.28 -13.47
C TRP A 182 5.97 9.10 -12.70
N ILE A 183 5.26 8.18 -13.39
CA ILE A 183 4.70 6.95 -12.78
C ILE A 183 5.81 6.04 -12.28
N GLU A 184 6.88 5.83 -13.05
CA GLU A 184 8.04 5.04 -12.65
C GLU A 184 8.65 5.60 -11.35
N SER A 185 8.91 6.90 -11.32
CA SER A 185 9.44 7.58 -10.14
C SER A 185 8.51 7.45 -8.92
N LEU A 186 7.20 7.58 -9.12
CA LEU A 186 6.21 7.42 -8.05
C LEU A 186 6.15 5.97 -7.55
N ALA A 187 6.09 5.00 -8.46
CA ALA A 187 6.06 3.57 -8.15
C ALA A 187 7.30 3.17 -7.35
N LYS A 188 8.49 3.58 -7.77
CA LYS A 188 9.75 3.32 -7.07
C LYS A 188 9.76 3.89 -5.65
N ARG A 189 9.28 5.12 -5.46
CA ARG A 189 9.18 5.70 -4.10
C ARG A 189 8.21 4.92 -3.22
N LYS A 190 7.04 4.55 -3.76
CA LYS A 190 6.01 3.81 -3.01
C LYS A 190 6.43 2.37 -2.74
N ALA A 191 7.10 1.70 -3.68
CA ALA A 191 7.64 0.36 -3.49
C ALA A 191 8.69 0.33 -2.37
N ASN A 192 9.63 1.29 -2.37
CA ASN A 192 10.63 1.39 -1.31
C ASN A 192 10.01 1.70 0.06
N TRP A 193 9.00 2.57 0.10
CA TRP A 193 8.25 2.85 1.32
C TRP A 193 7.53 1.60 1.85
N ALA A 194 6.79 0.89 1.00
CA ALA A 194 6.06 -0.31 1.41
C ALA A 194 7.00 -1.45 1.83
N TYR A 195 8.14 -1.58 1.18
CA TYR A 195 9.18 -2.52 1.59
C TYR A 195 9.71 -2.21 3.00
N HIS A 196 9.93 -0.92 3.31
CA HIS A 196 10.30 -0.50 4.65
C HIS A 196 9.21 -0.83 5.67
N GLU A 197 7.93 -0.53 5.35
CA GLU A 197 6.81 -0.84 6.24
C GLU A 197 6.63 -2.36 6.44
N LEU A 198 6.86 -3.17 5.39
CA LEU A 198 6.85 -4.63 5.51
C LEU A 198 7.92 -5.12 6.48
N LYS A 199 9.14 -4.58 6.41
CA LYS A 199 10.21 -4.91 7.38
C LYS A 199 9.84 -4.50 8.80
N CYS A 200 9.26 -3.32 8.98
CA CYS A 200 8.76 -2.88 10.28
C CYS A 200 7.70 -3.85 10.82
N PHE A 201 6.77 -4.29 9.98
CA PHE A 201 5.75 -5.24 10.39
C PHE A 201 6.35 -6.61 10.75
N LEU A 202 7.26 -7.14 9.95
CA LEU A 202 7.97 -8.38 10.25
C LEU A 202 8.71 -8.31 11.61
N ASN A 203 9.27 -7.15 11.95
CA ASN A 203 9.90 -6.94 13.27
C ASN A 203 8.87 -6.87 14.40
N ILE A 204 7.67 -6.32 14.18
CA ILE A 204 6.59 -6.32 15.18
C ILE A 204 6.20 -7.76 15.51
N ILE A 205 5.88 -8.56 14.47
CA ILE A 205 5.34 -9.91 14.67
C ILE A 205 6.38 -10.93 15.11
N ARG A 206 7.68 -10.63 15.00
CA ARG A 206 8.78 -11.55 15.34
C ARG A 206 8.66 -12.14 16.74
N HIS A 207 8.08 -11.40 17.68
CA HIS A 207 7.96 -11.77 19.07
C HIS A 207 6.50 -11.99 19.51
N GLU A 208 5.56 -11.83 18.58
CA GLU A 208 4.14 -12.00 18.83
C GLU A 208 3.71 -13.44 18.52
N LYS A 209 2.75 -13.96 19.28
CA LYS A 209 2.17 -15.30 19.07
C LYS A 209 0.89 -15.21 18.24
N ILE A 210 0.97 -14.57 17.09
CA ILE A 210 -0.16 -14.36 16.18
C ILE A 210 0.16 -14.95 14.81
N ASP A 211 -0.87 -15.30 14.04
CA ASP A 211 -0.69 -15.61 12.63
C ASP A 211 -0.50 -14.29 11.86
N PRO A 212 0.68 -14.04 11.23
CA PRO A 212 0.96 -12.80 10.51
C PRO A 212 -0.03 -12.53 9.37
N LEU A 213 -0.63 -13.56 8.81
CA LEU A 213 -1.56 -13.47 7.69
C LEU A 213 -3.01 -13.18 8.13
N GLU A 214 -3.28 -13.20 9.42
CA GLU A 214 -4.58 -12.81 9.98
C GLU A 214 -4.58 -11.37 10.53
N VAL A 215 -3.53 -10.60 10.25
CA VAL A 215 -3.49 -9.17 10.55
C VAL A 215 -4.06 -8.38 9.36
N TYR A 216 -5.07 -7.57 9.65
CA TYR A 216 -5.78 -6.76 8.67
C TYR A 216 -5.54 -5.28 8.91
N GLY A 217 -5.55 -4.52 7.82
CA GLY A 217 -5.37 -3.08 7.81
C GLY A 217 -6.04 -2.40 6.63
N SER A 218 -5.72 -1.12 6.43
CA SER A 218 -6.20 -0.37 5.27
C SER A 218 -5.54 -0.85 3.96
N TYR A 219 -6.06 -0.39 2.84
CA TYR A 219 -5.46 -0.63 1.51
C TYR A 219 -4.03 -0.08 1.37
N ALA A 220 -3.63 0.82 2.26
CA ALA A 220 -2.29 1.41 2.34
C ALA A 220 -1.45 0.86 3.52
N GLY A 221 -1.91 -0.22 4.19
CA GLY A 221 -1.15 -0.87 5.25
C GLY A 221 -1.22 -0.19 6.62
N ALA A 222 -2.21 0.67 6.87
CA ALA A 222 -2.43 1.27 8.19
C ALA A 222 -3.23 0.33 9.11
N LEU A 223 -2.97 0.40 10.41
CA LEU A 223 -3.33 -0.59 11.43
C LEU A 223 -4.16 -0.01 12.57
N GLY A 224 -5.16 -0.77 12.99
CA GLY A 224 -5.90 -0.56 14.22
C GLY A 224 -6.68 0.75 14.27
N MET A 225 -7.13 1.14 15.48
CA MET A 225 -7.96 2.32 15.67
C MET A 225 -7.27 3.63 15.30
N ALA A 226 -5.95 3.72 15.52
CA ALA A 226 -5.16 4.90 15.20
C ALA A 226 -4.70 4.95 13.74
N GLN A 227 -4.93 3.90 12.95
CA GLN A 227 -4.47 3.75 11.57
C GLN A 227 -2.97 4.08 11.42
N PHE A 228 -2.15 3.58 12.35
CA PHE A 228 -0.71 3.70 12.25
C PHE A 228 -0.15 2.72 11.23
N ILE A 229 0.74 3.18 10.36
CA ILE A 229 1.60 2.30 9.59
C ILE A 229 2.60 1.59 10.51
N PRO A 230 3.16 0.43 10.14
CA PRO A 230 4.04 -0.34 11.01
C PRO A 230 5.20 0.45 11.64
N SER A 231 5.84 1.33 10.88
CA SER A 231 6.92 2.20 11.39
C SER A 231 6.41 3.19 12.45
N SER A 232 5.20 3.72 12.29
CA SER A 232 4.57 4.59 13.28
C SER A 232 4.18 3.83 14.53
N TYR A 233 3.71 2.59 14.40
CA TYR A 233 3.46 1.72 15.55
C TYR A 233 4.74 1.51 16.37
N LEU A 234 5.84 1.13 15.74
CA LEU A 234 7.12 0.92 16.43
C LEU A 234 7.62 2.18 17.14
N SER A 235 7.38 3.35 16.56
CA SER A 235 7.91 4.61 17.06
C SER A 235 7.03 5.27 18.13
N TYR A 236 5.71 5.11 18.05
CA TYR A 236 4.78 5.95 18.81
C TYR A 236 3.70 5.18 19.58
N ALA A 237 3.52 3.88 19.35
CA ALA A 237 2.52 3.11 20.07
C ALA A 237 2.83 3.05 21.58
N LEU A 238 1.79 3.27 22.37
CA LEU A 238 1.87 3.24 23.84
C LEU A 238 0.77 2.35 24.43
N ASN A 239 0.94 1.96 25.69
CA ASN A 239 -0.01 1.15 26.47
C ASN A 239 -0.35 -0.17 25.74
N GLN A 240 0.67 -0.81 25.17
CA GLN A 240 0.55 -2.09 24.48
C GLN A 240 0.91 -3.22 25.46
N GLU A 241 -0.06 -4.09 25.72
CA GLU A 241 0.19 -5.38 26.40
C GLU A 241 0.65 -6.41 25.37
N SER A 242 0.02 -6.38 24.17
CA SER A 242 0.40 -7.13 22.97
C SER A 242 0.00 -6.33 21.73
N PHE A 243 0.57 -6.67 20.59
CA PHE A 243 0.21 -6.03 19.31
C PHE A 243 -1.27 -6.23 18.98
N GLU A 244 -1.79 -7.45 19.16
CA GLU A 244 -3.19 -7.78 18.86
C GLU A 244 -4.15 -6.94 19.73
N ASN A 245 -3.89 -6.85 21.04
CA ASN A 245 -4.70 -6.02 21.92
C ASN A 245 -4.66 -4.55 21.54
N TRP A 246 -3.52 -4.04 21.11
CA TRP A 246 -3.36 -2.64 20.72
C TRP A 246 -4.27 -2.25 19.56
N LEU A 247 -4.51 -3.14 18.58
CA LEU A 247 -5.27 -2.83 17.39
C LEU A 247 -6.67 -2.24 17.67
N LEU A 248 -7.34 -2.71 18.73
CA LEU A 248 -8.70 -2.29 19.10
C LEU A 248 -8.79 -1.65 20.50
N ASN A 249 -7.66 -1.44 21.17
CA ASN A 249 -7.64 -0.84 22.49
C ASN A 249 -7.78 0.68 22.41
N LYS A 250 -8.91 1.19 22.90
CA LYS A 250 -9.23 2.64 22.89
C LYS A 250 -8.22 3.47 23.66
N GLU A 251 -7.80 2.99 24.83
CA GLU A 251 -6.82 3.70 25.65
C GLU A 251 -5.46 3.75 24.96
N ALA A 252 -4.98 2.63 24.44
CA ALA A 252 -3.75 2.56 23.67
C ALA A 252 -3.78 3.51 22.45
N ALA A 253 -4.89 3.53 21.70
CA ALA A 253 -5.03 4.42 20.56
C ALA A 253 -5.02 5.91 20.96
N ILE A 254 -5.75 6.28 22.03
CA ILE A 254 -5.77 7.66 22.58
C ILE A 254 -4.36 8.12 22.98
N PHE A 255 -3.63 7.29 23.73
CA PHE A 255 -2.28 7.62 24.18
C PHE A 255 -1.27 7.64 23.03
N SER A 256 -1.38 6.72 22.08
CA SER A 256 -0.50 6.64 20.92
C SER A 256 -0.66 7.85 20.01
N ILE A 257 -1.88 8.30 19.73
CA ILE A 257 -2.14 9.53 18.97
C ILE A 257 -1.57 10.75 19.70
N GLY A 258 -1.80 10.86 21.02
CA GLY A 258 -1.23 11.94 21.82
C GLY A 258 0.29 11.97 21.76
N ASN A 259 0.94 10.79 21.89
CA ASN A 259 2.38 10.64 21.79
C ASN A 259 2.91 11.01 20.41
N TYR A 260 2.24 10.55 19.34
CA TYR A 260 2.58 10.87 17.95
C TYR A 260 2.60 12.39 17.74
N LEU A 261 1.50 13.07 18.08
CA LEU A 261 1.38 14.52 17.88
C LEU A 261 2.41 15.30 18.70
N LYS A 262 2.62 14.91 19.96
CA LYS A 262 3.65 15.52 20.83
C LYS A 262 5.05 15.34 20.26
N SER A 263 5.39 14.15 19.77
CA SER A 263 6.69 13.85 19.18
C SER A 263 6.97 14.68 17.92
N HIS A 264 5.91 15.09 17.21
CA HIS A 264 5.99 16.01 16.07
C HIS A 264 5.88 17.49 16.47
N GLY A 265 6.00 17.80 17.77
CA GLY A 265 6.06 19.17 18.27
C GLY A 265 4.70 19.82 18.55
N TRP A 266 3.61 19.04 18.64
CA TRP A 266 2.32 19.57 19.05
C TRP A 266 2.35 20.08 20.49
N ARG A 267 1.71 21.21 20.71
CA ARG A 267 1.34 21.74 22.03
C ARG A 267 0.06 22.55 21.89
N LYS A 268 -0.68 22.68 22.98
CA LYS A 268 -1.84 23.56 23.03
C LYS A 268 -1.45 25.01 22.71
N GLY A 269 -2.34 25.74 22.08
CA GLY A 269 -2.10 27.12 21.70
C GLY A 269 -1.20 27.38 20.50
N LEU A 270 -0.71 26.31 19.81
CA LEU A 270 -0.02 26.51 18.54
C LEU A 270 -0.91 27.21 17.49
N PRO A 271 -0.31 28.09 16.64
CA PRO A 271 -0.99 28.63 15.48
C PRO A 271 -1.52 27.52 14.57
N ILE A 272 -2.66 27.78 13.92
CA ILE A 272 -3.34 26.81 13.04
C ILE A 272 -2.40 26.22 11.97
N GLU A 273 -1.58 27.07 11.36
CA GLU A 273 -0.64 26.64 10.31
C GLU A 273 0.43 25.64 10.82
N LYS A 274 0.88 25.82 12.07
CA LYS A 274 1.79 24.84 12.69
C LYS A 274 1.07 23.53 13.00
N LYS A 275 -0.17 23.58 13.47
CA LYS A 275 -1.00 22.39 13.68
C LYS A 275 -1.24 21.62 12.39
N LYS A 276 -1.57 22.31 11.29
CA LYS A 276 -1.72 21.70 9.96
C LYS A 276 -0.45 20.98 9.49
N ARG A 277 0.73 21.60 9.68
CA ARG A 277 2.01 20.95 9.35
C ARG A 277 2.26 19.67 10.15
N ILE A 278 1.87 19.62 11.42
CA ILE A 278 2.00 18.42 12.24
C ILE A 278 1.01 17.35 11.76
N LEU A 279 -0.23 17.72 11.47
CA LEU A 279 -1.24 16.79 10.91
C LEU A 279 -0.82 16.25 9.53
N TRP A 280 -0.06 17.02 8.75
CA TRP A 280 0.53 16.57 7.49
C TRP A 280 1.50 15.37 7.67
N HIS A 281 2.16 15.25 8.81
CA HIS A 281 2.97 14.06 9.10
C HIS A 281 2.09 12.82 9.36
N TYR A 282 0.89 13.03 9.89
CA TYR A 282 -0.06 11.94 10.14
C TYR A 282 -0.67 11.44 8.82
N ASN A 283 -1.21 12.35 8.05
CA ASN A 283 -1.69 12.10 6.70
C ASN A 283 -1.29 13.27 5.78
N ARG A 284 -0.60 12.97 4.67
CA ARG A 284 -0.10 13.96 3.69
C ARG A 284 -1.22 14.53 2.83
N SER A 285 -2.24 15.07 3.49
CA SER A 285 -3.45 15.63 2.89
C SER A 285 -3.80 16.95 3.58
N GLU A 286 -3.89 18.04 2.81
CA GLU A 286 -4.33 19.33 3.34
C GLU A 286 -5.79 19.28 3.81
N PRO A 287 -6.74 18.71 3.01
CA PRO A 287 -8.12 18.51 3.46
C PRO A 287 -8.26 17.72 4.76
N TYR A 288 -7.39 16.72 4.99
CA TYR A 288 -7.34 15.99 6.25
C TYR A 288 -7.08 16.92 7.44
N GLY A 289 -5.98 17.68 7.38
CA GLY A 289 -5.60 18.60 8.46
C GLY A 289 -6.68 19.63 8.77
N GLU A 290 -7.32 20.18 7.74
CA GLU A 290 -8.42 21.11 7.89
C GLU A 290 -9.63 20.49 8.55
N THR A 291 -10.00 19.28 8.13
CA THR A 291 -11.15 18.53 8.68
C THR A 291 -10.93 18.21 10.16
N ILE A 292 -9.76 17.71 10.54
CA ILE A 292 -9.43 17.43 11.95
C ILE A 292 -9.61 18.67 12.80
N LEU A 293 -9.07 19.82 12.38
CA LEU A 293 -9.18 21.06 13.16
C LEU A 293 -10.60 21.62 13.23
N GLN A 294 -11.36 21.55 12.13
CA GLN A 294 -12.77 21.95 12.12
C GLN A 294 -13.61 21.06 13.02
N LEU A 295 -13.42 19.75 12.92
CA LEU A 295 -14.14 18.76 13.74
C LEU A 295 -13.83 18.94 15.23
N ALA A 296 -12.57 19.08 15.60
CA ALA A 296 -12.15 19.36 16.98
C ALA A 296 -12.83 20.64 17.54
N LYS A 297 -12.89 21.71 16.73
CA LYS A 297 -13.60 22.94 17.10
C LYS A 297 -15.09 22.72 17.32
N ARG A 298 -15.76 21.95 16.46
CA ARG A 298 -17.21 21.64 16.59
C ARG A 298 -17.52 20.72 17.77
N ILE A 299 -16.60 19.79 18.09
CA ILE A 299 -16.72 18.93 19.28
C ILE A 299 -16.66 19.78 20.56
N LYS A 300 -15.78 20.78 20.60
CA LYS A 300 -15.54 21.64 21.76
C LYS A 300 -16.69 22.63 22.00
N ASN A 301 -17.26 23.23 20.95
CA ASN A 301 -18.16 24.41 21.04
C ASN A 301 -19.65 24.07 21.34
N HIS A 302 -19.97 22.86 21.69
CA HIS A 302 -21.32 22.43 22.03
C HIS A 302 -21.27 21.48 23.22
#